data_bff60cba57a9ff819436bf2625c9b4d8
#
_entry.id   bff60cba57a9ff819436bf2625c9b4d8
#
_cell.length_a   1.000
_cell.length_b   1.000
_cell.length_c   1.000
_cell.angle_alpha   90.00
_cell.angle_beta   90.00
_cell.angle_gamma   90.00
#
_symmetry.space_group_name_H-M   'P 1'
#
loop_
_entity.id
_entity.type
_entity.pdbx_description
1 polymer ?
#
loop_
_entity_poly.entity_id
_entity_poly.type
_entity_poly.pdbx_seq_one_letter_code
_entity_poly.pdbx_strand_id
1 'polypeptide(L)'
;DLFQYKISLKVYDFYKNPTVRELYDKVLCSSYENKLSNITRLNSLNEVAKHLNTSEAGLEDTTKKCVLLTGVTGFLGIHILAELLQNIDKISKIYCLIRPKYQQEIHERLLGKLHFYFGDKYDELAKKYVVCINSDMISDNLGISKDDFELIKNDVDLVIHSAANVKHYGDYALFASVNIEGTQKMIDLCKSINIPLYYISTMTVSGNYLLEQNLEYTTFNEKSFYVKQDFSENVYSRSKLFAESMVLEAISKGLNATIFRIGDLSSRYDDGHFQSNINEYAIYSRLKSLLEIAAVPDSILNNNLEFTPVDFASKALVKIIWSNNGLDRIFHIYNPNMVTTKVLLNYMNLLGYNVKVISQEDFINLVKSLSTDEINQSKISGIINDFTKNNDMIYNHIIKEDNSITCKYLNSLGFYWPELDFEYFKKLIKYMQEVGFIK
;
A
#
# COMPACT_ATOMS: atom_id res chain seq x y z
N ASP A 1 -32.27 -1.85 -11.67
CA ASP A 1 -33.11 -0.65 -11.55
C ASP A 1 -32.20 0.58 -11.40
N LEU A 2 -31.84 1.20 -12.56
CA LEU A 2 -30.89 2.32 -12.63
C LEU A 2 -31.39 3.58 -11.90
N PHE A 3 -32.69 3.70 -11.74
CA PHE A 3 -33.33 4.82 -11.03
C PHE A 3 -33.02 4.85 -9.52
N GLN A 4 -32.76 3.70 -8.92
CA GLN A 4 -32.44 3.59 -7.51
C GLN A 4 -31.08 4.23 -7.16
N TYR A 5 -30.18 4.33 -8.14
CA TYR A 5 -28.82 4.84 -7.95
C TYR A 5 -28.61 6.28 -8.43
N LYS A 6 -29.68 6.98 -8.92
CA LYS A 6 -29.61 8.35 -9.49
C LYS A 6 -28.54 8.50 -10.59
N ILE A 7 -28.31 7.45 -11.38
CA ILE A 7 -27.29 7.43 -12.43
C ILE A 7 -27.97 7.70 -13.77
N SER A 8 -27.48 8.71 -14.46
CA SER A 8 -27.92 9.08 -15.81
C SER A 8 -26.92 8.57 -16.84
N LEU A 9 -27.30 7.57 -17.62
CA LEU A 9 -26.53 7.14 -18.79
C LEU A 9 -26.98 7.96 -20.02
N LYS A 10 -25.98 8.47 -20.77
CA LYS A 10 -26.22 9.14 -22.06
C LYS A 10 -26.10 8.13 -23.20
N VAL A 11 -26.72 8.41 -24.33
CA VAL A 11 -26.64 7.57 -25.54
C VAL A 11 -25.17 7.29 -25.93
N TYR A 12 -24.30 8.28 -25.76
CA TYR A 12 -22.86 8.15 -26.00
C TYR A 12 -22.20 7.06 -25.13
N ASP A 13 -22.70 6.82 -23.92
CA ASP A 13 -22.16 5.81 -23.01
C ASP A 13 -22.37 4.38 -23.54
N PHE A 14 -23.48 4.15 -24.22
CA PHE A 14 -23.77 2.87 -24.88
C PHE A 14 -22.87 2.61 -26.09
N TYR A 15 -22.48 3.66 -26.81
CA TYR A 15 -21.54 3.52 -27.93
C TYR A 15 -20.11 3.26 -27.47
N LYS A 16 -19.71 3.86 -26.36
CA LYS A 16 -18.35 3.74 -25.82
C LYS A 16 -18.14 2.47 -24.97
N ASN A 17 -19.24 1.93 -24.43
CA ASN A 17 -19.26 0.74 -23.59
C ASN A 17 -20.27 -0.26 -24.15
N PRO A 18 -19.93 -0.97 -25.26
CA PRO A 18 -20.91 -1.75 -26.03
C PRO A 18 -21.36 -3.05 -25.36
N THR A 19 -20.74 -3.46 -24.27
CA THR A 19 -21.13 -4.67 -23.52
C THR A 19 -21.91 -4.31 -22.26
N VAL A 20 -22.77 -5.24 -21.81
CA VAL A 20 -23.49 -5.11 -20.53
C VAL A 20 -22.50 -4.97 -19.36
N ARG A 21 -21.35 -5.64 -19.45
CA ARG A 21 -20.30 -5.56 -18.42
C ARG A 21 -19.69 -4.17 -18.33
N GLU A 22 -19.32 -3.57 -19.45
CA GLU A 22 -18.74 -2.22 -19.48
C GLU A 22 -19.71 -1.15 -19.01
N LEU A 23 -21.01 -1.28 -19.36
CA LEU A 23 -22.06 -0.41 -18.84
C LEU A 23 -22.25 -0.58 -17.33
N TYR A 24 -22.25 -1.81 -16.84
CA TYR A 24 -22.32 -2.11 -15.41
C TYR A 24 -21.12 -1.49 -14.65
N ASP A 25 -19.92 -1.69 -15.15
CA ASP A 25 -18.69 -1.16 -14.56
C ASP A 25 -18.72 0.38 -14.51
N LYS A 26 -19.23 1.03 -15.57
CA LYS A 26 -19.42 2.48 -15.57
C LYS A 26 -20.47 2.96 -14.55
N VAL A 27 -21.59 2.28 -14.43
CA VAL A 27 -22.63 2.58 -13.43
C VAL A 27 -22.08 2.42 -12.02
N LEU A 28 -21.33 1.35 -11.79
CA LEU A 28 -20.68 1.07 -10.52
C LEU A 28 -19.68 2.16 -10.14
N CYS A 29 -18.79 2.55 -11.07
CA CYS A 29 -17.82 3.63 -10.87
C CYS A 29 -18.51 4.96 -10.53
N SER A 30 -19.57 5.33 -11.26
CA SER A 30 -20.34 6.55 -10.99
C SER A 30 -21.02 6.51 -9.61
N SER A 31 -21.47 5.35 -9.17
CA SER A 31 -22.02 5.17 -7.81
C SER A 31 -20.97 5.40 -6.73
N TYR A 32 -19.74 4.89 -6.92
CA TYR A 32 -18.63 5.10 -5.97
C TYR A 32 -18.19 6.57 -5.94
N GLU A 33 -18.10 7.23 -7.10
CA GLU A 33 -17.79 8.65 -7.19
C GLU A 33 -18.83 9.52 -6.45
N ASN A 34 -20.11 9.24 -6.63
CA ASN A 34 -21.18 9.94 -5.90
C ASN A 34 -21.08 9.76 -4.38
N LYS A 35 -20.65 8.58 -3.90
CA LYS A 35 -20.44 8.35 -2.46
C LYS A 35 -19.23 9.09 -1.91
N LEU A 36 -18.14 9.20 -2.67
CA LEU A 36 -16.95 9.97 -2.27
C LEU A 36 -17.17 11.48 -2.37
N SER A 37 -18.05 11.95 -3.25
CA SER A 37 -18.42 13.38 -3.35
C SER A 37 -19.40 13.82 -2.26
N ASN A 38 -19.97 12.91 -1.47
CA ASN A 38 -20.87 13.23 -0.38
C ASN A 38 -20.09 13.71 0.86
N ILE A 39 -19.89 15.02 0.96
CA ILE A 39 -19.16 15.68 2.04
C ILE A 39 -19.74 15.34 3.42
N THR A 40 -21.05 15.25 3.56
CA THR A 40 -21.70 14.90 4.84
C THR A 40 -21.29 13.51 5.29
N ARG A 41 -21.26 12.53 4.36
CA ARG A 41 -20.77 11.16 4.64
C ARG A 41 -19.30 11.17 5.02
N LEU A 42 -18.46 11.88 4.27
CA LEU A 42 -17.01 11.95 4.56
C LEU A 42 -16.74 12.57 5.94
N ASN A 43 -17.46 13.63 6.29
CA ASN A 43 -17.35 14.24 7.62
C ASN A 43 -17.82 13.29 8.73
N SER A 44 -18.90 12.53 8.51
CA SER A 44 -19.35 11.52 9.48
C SER A 44 -18.29 10.44 9.70
N LEU A 45 -17.63 9.96 8.66
CA LEU A 45 -16.55 8.98 8.76
C LEU A 45 -15.29 9.56 9.43
N ASN A 46 -15.03 10.84 9.22
CA ASN A 46 -13.95 11.53 9.92
C ASN A 46 -14.22 11.59 11.43
N GLU A 47 -15.47 11.77 11.87
CA GLU A 47 -15.83 11.67 13.29
C GLU A 47 -15.63 10.24 13.82
N VAL A 48 -15.95 9.21 13.06
CA VAL A 48 -15.61 7.82 13.43
C VAL A 48 -14.11 7.68 13.64
N ALA A 49 -13.28 8.10 12.67
CA ALA A 49 -11.82 8.03 12.76
C ALA A 49 -11.23 8.77 13.98
N LYS A 50 -11.79 9.93 14.33
CA LYS A 50 -11.35 10.71 15.52
C LYS A 50 -11.53 9.97 16.85
N HIS A 51 -12.56 9.11 16.96
CA HIS A 51 -12.86 8.38 18.19
C HIS A 51 -12.12 7.04 18.30
N LEU A 52 -11.49 6.58 17.22
CA LEU A 52 -10.57 5.45 17.28
C LEU A 52 -9.25 5.87 17.98
N ASN A 53 -8.40 4.93 18.33
CA ASN A 53 -7.08 5.15 18.92
C ASN A 53 -7.09 5.84 20.32
N THR A 54 -8.15 5.67 21.08
CA THR A 54 -8.28 6.30 22.40
C THR A 54 -7.71 5.48 23.55
N SER A 55 -7.45 4.19 23.34
CA SER A 55 -6.96 3.27 24.37
C SER A 55 -5.44 3.04 24.28
N GLU A 56 -4.83 2.67 25.40
CA GLU A 56 -3.44 2.22 25.46
C GLU A 56 -3.26 0.83 24.80
N ALA A 57 -1.98 0.41 24.63
CA ALA A 57 -1.70 -0.93 24.13
C ALA A 57 -2.37 -1.99 25.01
N GLY A 58 -3.11 -2.92 24.39
CA GLY A 58 -3.70 -4.06 25.08
C GLY A 58 -2.62 -5.03 25.59
N LEU A 59 -3.00 -5.89 26.49
CA LEU A 59 -2.17 -7.02 26.89
C LEU A 59 -1.91 -7.93 25.69
N GLU A 60 -0.74 -8.53 25.63
CA GLU A 60 -0.37 -9.45 24.58
C GLU A 60 -1.27 -10.70 24.61
N ASP A 61 -1.90 -11.03 23.47
CA ASP A 61 -2.67 -12.26 23.32
C ASP A 61 -1.70 -13.45 23.15
N THR A 62 -1.70 -14.34 24.10
CA THR A 62 -0.85 -15.55 24.11
C THR A 62 -1.54 -16.77 23.52
N THR A 63 -2.81 -16.67 23.12
CA THR A 63 -3.53 -17.79 22.51
C THR A 63 -3.11 -17.99 21.06
N LYS A 64 -2.96 -19.27 20.66
CA LYS A 64 -2.67 -19.59 19.26
C LYS A 64 -3.88 -19.30 18.39
N LYS A 65 -3.64 -18.63 17.25
CA LYS A 65 -4.68 -18.22 16.30
C LYS A 65 -4.51 -18.89 14.95
N CYS A 66 -5.64 -19.13 14.31
CA CYS A 66 -5.72 -19.43 12.89
C CYS A 66 -5.92 -18.12 12.12
N VAL A 67 -5.00 -17.79 11.25
CA VAL A 67 -4.95 -16.53 10.49
C VAL A 67 -5.39 -16.77 9.05
N LEU A 68 -6.30 -15.95 8.53
CA LEU A 68 -6.58 -15.88 7.10
C LEU A 68 -5.82 -14.70 6.50
N LEU A 69 -4.89 -14.99 5.58
CA LEU A 69 -4.07 -13.97 4.91
C LEU A 69 -4.40 -13.90 3.42
N THR A 70 -4.82 -12.73 2.96
CA THR A 70 -4.98 -12.45 1.52
C THR A 70 -3.79 -11.64 1.00
N GLY A 71 -3.52 -11.70 -0.32
CA GLY A 71 -2.41 -10.96 -0.92
C GLY A 71 -1.02 -11.48 -0.57
N VAL A 72 -0.91 -12.70 -0.07
CA VAL A 72 0.33 -13.33 0.43
C VAL A 72 1.45 -13.41 -0.63
N THR A 73 1.15 -13.44 -1.92
CA THR A 73 2.16 -13.45 -2.99
C THR A 73 2.63 -12.06 -3.41
N GLY A 74 2.10 -10.99 -2.80
CA GLY A 74 2.55 -9.62 -2.94
C GLY A 74 3.77 -9.30 -2.07
N PHE A 75 4.39 -8.14 -2.30
CA PHE A 75 5.62 -7.74 -1.60
C PHE A 75 5.43 -7.66 -0.07
N LEU A 76 4.44 -6.92 0.41
CA LEU A 76 4.15 -6.85 1.84
C LEU A 76 3.60 -8.19 2.37
N GLY A 77 2.70 -8.83 1.61
CA GLY A 77 2.02 -10.05 2.07
C GLY A 77 2.98 -11.21 2.35
N ILE A 78 4.03 -11.39 1.53
CA ILE A 78 5.02 -12.45 1.76
C ILE A 78 5.90 -12.17 2.98
N HIS A 79 6.17 -10.88 3.28
CA HIS A 79 6.91 -10.49 4.49
C HIS A 79 6.03 -10.61 5.74
N ILE A 80 4.72 -10.32 5.63
CA ILE A 80 3.76 -10.64 6.72
C ILE A 80 3.75 -12.13 7.00
N LEU A 81 3.68 -12.98 5.97
CA LEU A 81 3.74 -14.44 6.15
C LEU A 81 5.03 -14.86 6.84
N ALA A 82 6.18 -14.34 6.40
CA ALA A 82 7.47 -14.66 7.02
C ALA A 82 7.52 -14.24 8.50
N GLU A 83 6.96 -13.07 8.84
CA GLU A 83 6.90 -12.60 10.22
C GLU A 83 5.93 -13.45 11.06
N LEU A 84 4.79 -13.88 10.52
CA LEU A 84 3.89 -14.83 11.19
C LEU A 84 4.58 -16.18 11.45
N LEU A 85 5.36 -16.69 10.48
CA LEU A 85 6.14 -17.93 10.64
C LEU A 85 7.30 -17.81 11.63
N GLN A 86 7.75 -16.61 11.98
CA GLN A 86 8.69 -16.39 13.08
C GLN A 86 8.03 -16.41 14.45
N ASN A 87 6.71 -16.21 14.51
CA ASN A 87 5.91 -16.17 15.74
C ASN A 87 5.01 -17.41 15.88
N ILE A 88 5.54 -18.62 15.64
CA ILE A 88 4.79 -19.89 15.64
C ILE A 88 4.22 -20.28 16.99
N ASP A 89 4.70 -19.72 18.07
CA ASP A 89 4.13 -19.85 19.41
C ASP A 89 2.71 -19.27 19.50
N LYS A 90 2.38 -18.31 18.62
CA LYS A 90 1.07 -17.66 18.51
C LYS A 90 0.22 -18.15 17.33
N ILE A 91 0.74 -19.08 16.52
CA ILE A 91 0.10 -19.57 15.31
C ILE A 91 -0.34 -21.03 15.45
N SER A 92 -1.60 -21.30 15.14
CA SER A 92 -2.13 -22.65 14.91
C SER A 92 -2.03 -23.02 13.43
N LYS A 93 -2.57 -22.16 12.56
CA LYS A 93 -2.53 -22.30 11.10
C LYS A 93 -2.59 -20.93 10.41
N ILE A 94 -2.10 -20.87 9.16
CA ILE A 94 -2.18 -19.71 8.29
C ILE A 94 -2.85 -20.17 6.99
N TYR A 95 -4.07 -19.74 6.77
CA TYR A 95 -4.81 -19.95 5.53
C TYR A 95 -4.47 -18.84 4.55
N CYS A 96 -3.86 -19.18 3.42
CA CYS A 96 -3.42 -18.21 2.40
C CYS A 96 -4.34 -18.26 1.19
N LEU A 97 -5.11 -17.18 0.95
CA LEU A 97 -5.93 -17.04 -0.25
C LEU A 97 -5.05 -16.61 -1.43
N ILE A 98 -4.94 -17.45 -2.43
CA ILE A 98 -4.03 -17.28 -3.57
C ILE A 98 -4.80 -17.38 -4.89
N ARG A 99 -4.68 -16.34 -5.73
CA ARG A 99 -5.27 -16.38 -7.07
C ARG A 99 -4.46 -17.35 -7.97
N PRO A 100 -5.10 -18.34 -8.59
CA PRO A 100 -4.42 -19.25 -9.50
C PRO A 100 -3.85 -18.46 -10.70
N LYS A 101 -2.69 -18.87 -11.19
CA LYS A 101 -2.11 -18.44 -12.47
C LYS A 101 -2.00 -19.64 -13.40
N TYR A 102 -2.08 -19.40 -14.70
CA TYR A 102 -1.93 -20.44 -15.70
C TYR A 102 -0.73 -21.35 -15.41
N GLN A 103 -0.98 -22.67 -15.40
CA GLN A 103 0.02 -23.73 -15.27
C GLN A 103 0.90 -23.75 -14.02
N GLN A 104 0.59 -22.96 -12.99
CA GLN A 104 1.34 -22.99 -11.75
C GLN A 104 0.43 -23.28 -10.56
N GLU A 105 0.73 -24.36 -9.84
CA GLU A 105 0.09 -24.71 -8.58
C GLU A 105 0.29 -23.59 -7.55
N ILE A 106 -0.76 -23.28 -6.78
CA ILE A 106 -0.74 -22.16 -5.82
C ILE A 106 0.32 -22.36 -4.74
N HIS A 107 0.56 -23.61 -4.34
CA HIS A 107 1.57 -23.94 -3.33
C HIS A 107 2.99 -23.67 -3.87
N GLU A 108 3.30 -24.12 -5.08
CA GLU A 108 4.59 -23.84 -5.74
C GLU A 108 4.81 -22.33 -5.94
N ARG A 109 3.74 -21.61 -6.28
CA ARG A 109 3.80 -20.14 -6.41
C ARG A 109 4.13 -19.45 -5.10
N LEU A 110 3.57 -19.92 -3.99
CA LEU A 110 3.88 -19.38 -2.66
C LEU A 110 5.32 -19.71 -2.26
N LEU A 111 5.74 -20.97 -2.38
CA LEU A 111 7.11 -21.39 -2.07
C LEU A 111 8.14 -20.64 -2.93
N GLY A 112 7.88 -20.50 -4.24
CA GLY A 112 8.76 -19.71 -5.12
C GLY A 112 8.91 -18.25 -4.65
N LYS A 113 7.87 -17.64 -4.07
CA LYS A 113 7.97 -16.30 -3.48
C LYS A 113 8.74 -16.30 -2.15
N LEU A 114 8.55 -17.29 -1.29
CA LEU A 114 9.33 -17.44 -0.06
C LEU A 114 10.82 -17.65 -0.40
N HIS A 115 11.14 -18.53 -1.33
CA HIS A 115 12.52 -18.77 -1.77
C HIS A 115 13.18 -17.52 -2.37
N PHE A 116 12.44 -16.75 -3.16
CA PHE A 116 12.98 -15.52 -3.76
C PHE A 116 13.47 -14.53 -2.70
N TYR A 117 12.76 -14.39 -1.56
CA TYR A 117 13.13 -13.43 -0.52
C TYR A 117 13.95 -14.03 0.61
N PHE A 118 13.81 -15.31 0.92
CA PHE A 118 14.31 -15.90 2.17
C PHE A 118 15.06 -17.21 1.98
N GLY A 119 15.27 -17.68 0.74
CA GLY A 119 15.81 -19.01 0.49
C GLY A 119 14.92 -20.10 1.09
N ASP A 120 15.50 -21.15 1.61
CA ASP A 120 14.82 -22.31 2.21
C ASP A 120 14.42 -22.12 3.70
N LYS A 121 14.69 -20.95 4.26
CA LYS A 121 14.53 -20.64 5.69
C LYS A 121 13.16 -21.03 6.27
N TYR A 122 12.09 -20.92 5.47
CA TYR A 122 10.70 -21.13 5.94
C TYR A 122 10.05 -22.40 5.42
N ASP A 123 10.73 -23.27 4.67
CA ASP A 123 10.11 -24.42 4.00
C ASP A 123 9.40 -25.37 4.95
N GLU A 124 10.07 -25.79 6.01
CA GLU A 124 9.48 -26.70 6.99
C GLU A 124 8.36 -26.06 7.80
N LEU A 125 8.47 -24.78 8.09
CA LEU A 125 7.41 -24.04 8.77
C LEU A 125 6.20 -23.83 7.84
N ALA A 126 6.43 -23.51 6.58
CA ALA A 126 5.36 -23.37 5.60
C ALA A 126 4.62 -24.69 5.40
N LYS A 127 5.31 -25.81 5.22
CA LYS A 127 4.68 -27.15 5.16
C LYS A 127 3.78 -27.47 6.36
N LYS A 128 4.22 -27.07 7.55
CA LYS A 128 3.53 -27.40 8.79
C LYS A 128 2.33 -26.50 9.10
N TYR A 129 2.47 -25.21 8.84
CA TYR A 129 1.52 -24.19 9.31
C TYR A 129 0.70 -23.53 8.22
N VAL A 130 1.09 -23.61 6.94
CA VAL A 130 0.42 -22.90 5.84
C VAL A 130 -0.50 -23.83 5.05
N VAL A 131 -1.72 -23.37 4.84
CA VAL A 131 -2.71 -24.00 3.96
C VAL A 131 -3.03 -23.03 2.83
N CYS A 132 -2.72 -23.41 1.59
CA CYS A 132 -3.03 -22.61 0.41
C CYS A 132 -4.43 -22.93 -0.09
N ILE A 133 -5.24 -21.90 -0.33
CA ILE A 133 -6.61 -22.01 -0.82
C ILE A 133 -6.72 -21.22 -2.13
N ASN A 134 -7.26 -21.85 -3.17
CA ASN A 134 -7.58 -21.18 -4.43
C ASN A 134 -8.65 -20.10 -4.19
N SER A 135 -8.36 -18.87 -4.63
CA SER A 135 -9.26 -17.74 -4.45
C SER A 135 -9.06 -16.68 -5.51
N ASP A 136 -10.13 -16.00 -5.89
CA ASP A 136 -10.06 -14.77 -6.68
C ASP A 136 -11.01 -13.72 -6.11
N MET A 137 -10.46 -12.56 -5.70
CA MET A 137 -11.23 -11.47 -5.09
C MET A 137 -12.39 -10.97 -5.95
N ILE A 138 -12.30 -11.11 -7.27
CA ILE A 138 -13.35 -10.66 -8.19
C ILE A 138 -14.50 -11.67 -8.33
N SER A 139 -14.27 -12.93 -8.02
CA SER A 139 -15.25 -14.02 -8.18
C SER A 139 -16.28 -14.01 -7.05
N ASP A 140 -17.47 -14.54 -7.33
CA ASP A 140 -18.49 -14.78 -6.31
C ASP A 140 -17.92 -15.68 -5.20
N ASN A 141 -18.29 -15.41 -3.96
CA ASN A 141 -17.76 -16.10 -2.77
C ASN A 141 -16.22 -16.23 -2.77
N LEU A 142 -15.50 -15.22 -3.31
CA LEU A 142 -14.04 -15.19 -3.42
C LEU A 142 -13.47 -16.32 -4.30
N GLY A 143 -14.26 -16.99 -5.12
CA GLY A 143 -13.86 -18.17 -5.89
C GLY A 143 -13.43 -19.37 -5.05
N ILE A 144 -13.80 -19.40 -3.77
CA ILE A 144 -13.44 -20.45 -2.81
C ILE A 144 -14.44 -21.60 -2.94
N SER A 145 -13.99 -22.86 -2.80
CA SER A 145 -14.87 -24.01 -2.75
C SER A 145 -15.77 -23.97 -1.50
N LYS A 146 -16.90 -24.68 -1.54
CA LYS A 146 -17.80 -24.77 -0.37
C LYS A 146 -17.09 -25.38 0.85
N ASP A 147 -16.28 -26.41 0.63
CA ASP A 147 -15.55 -27.09 1.71
C ASP A 147 -14.49 -26.19 2.33
N ASP A 148 -13.72 -25.47 1.50
CA ASP A 148 -12.75 -24.49 2.00
C ASP A 148 -13.43 -23.30 2.71
N PHE A 149 -14.61 -22.89 2.25
CA PHE A 149 -15.36 -21.82 2.90
C PHE A 149 -15.85 -22.23 4.28
N GLU A 150 -16.39 -23.46 4.43
CA GLU A 150 -16.78 -24.01 5.74
C GLU A 150 -15.56 -24.22 6.64
N LEU A 151 -14.41 -24.62 6.09
CA LEU A 151 -13.17 -24.72 6.83
C LEU A 151 -12.75 -23.35 7.40
N ILE A 152 -12.77 -22.30 6.58
CA ILE A 152 -12.46 -20.93 7.02
C ILE A 152 -13.41 -20.48 8.11
N LYS A 153 -14.73 -20.71 7.95
CA LYS A 153 -15.73 -20.31 8.93
C LYS A 153 -15.56 -20.96 10.30
N ASN A 154 -15.07 -22.18 10.32
CA ASN A 154 -14.94 -22.94 11.56
C ASN A 154 -13.60 -22.72 12.28
N ASP A 155 -12.54 -22.45 11.52
CA ASP A 155 -11.18 -22.45 12.06
C ASP A 155 -10.59 -21.04 12.26
N VAL A 156 -10.98 -20.05 11.41
CA VAL A 156 -10.27 -18.76 11.36
C VAL A 156 -10.64 -17.85 12.52
N ASP A 157 -9.64 -17.33 13.21
CA ASP A 157 -9.77 -16.41 14.35
C ASP A 157 -9.64 -14.94 13.95
N LEU A 158 -8.93 -14.64 12.85
CA LEU A 158 -8.71 -13.27 12.37
C LEU A 158 -8.36 -13.24 10.87
N VAL A 159 -8.65 -12.12 10.22
CA VAL A 159 -8.32 -11.88 8.80
C VAL A 159 -7.30 -10.76 8.68
N ILE A 160 -6.23 -10.99 7.90
CA ILE A 160 -5.30 -9.96 7.41
C ILE A 160 -5.56 -9.77 5.92
N HIS A 161 -6.20 -8.66 5.55
CA HIS A 161 -6.55 -8.39 4.16
C HIS A 161 -5.53 -7.45 3.50
N SER A 162 -4.54 -8.06 2.82
CA SER A 162 -3.48 -7.36 2.08
C SER A 162 -3.62 -7.46 0.55
N ALA A 163 -4.64 -8.16 0.04
CA ALA A 163 -4.87 -8.24 -1.39
C ALA A 163 -5.37 -6.91 -1.94
N ALA A 164 -4.67 -6.38 -2.94
CA ALA A 164 -5.06 -5.17 -3.66
C ALA A 164 -4.46 -5.15 -5.07
N ASN A 165 -5.12 -4.43 -5.98
CA ASN A 165 -4.49 -3.94 -7.20
C ASN A 165 -3.77 -2.64 -6.86
N VAL A 166 -2.43 -2.66 -6.90
CA VAL A 166 -1.56 -1.55 -6.50
C VAL A 166 -0.97 -0.77 -7.70
N LYS A 167 -1.44 -1.04 -8.91
CA LYS A 167 -1.00 -0.28 -10.09
C LYS A 167 -1.51 1.16 -9.99
N HIS A 168 -0.68 2.12 -10.41
CA HIS A 168 -1.08 3.54 -10.36
C HIS A 168 -1.93 3.96 -11.57
N TYR A 169 -1.98 3.14 -12.63
CA TYR A 169 -2.68 3.42 -13.88
C TYR A 169 -3.51 2.21 -14.31
N GLY A 170 -4.65 2.48 -14.95
CA GLY A 170 -5.50 1.43 -15.49
C GLY A 170 -6.98 1.77 -15.41
N ASP A 171 -7.81 0.83 -15.80
CA ASP A 171 -9.26 0.96 -15.73
C ASP A 171 -9.74 0.92 -14.28
N TYR A 172 -10.51 1.94 -13.88
CA TYR A 172 -11.06 2.05 -12.53
C TYR A 172 -11.95 0.87 -12.15
N ALA A 173 -12.67 0.27 -13.11
CA ALA A 173 -13.50 -0.89 -12.85
C ALA A 173 -12.69 -2.08 -12.31
N LEU A 174 -11.47 -2.28 -12.83
CA LEU A 174 -10.57 -3.33 -12.33
C LEU A 174 -10.07 -3.05 -10.91
N PHE A 175 -9.84 -1.77 -10.57
CA PHE A 175 -9.50 -1.39 -9.20
C PHE A 175 -10.71 -1.54 -8.27
N ALA A 176 -11.89 -1.15 -8.72
CA ALA A 176 -13.12 -1.28 -7.94
C ALA A 176 -13.42 -2.75 -7.62
N SER A 177 -13.33 -3.65 -8.60
CA SER A 177 -13.62 -5.08 -8.39
C SER A 177 -12.68 -5.75 -7.40
N VAL A 178 -11.38 -5.40 -7.42
CA VAL A 178 -10.40 -5.98 -6.50
C VAL A 178 -10.37 -5.24 -5.16
N ASN A 179 -10.22 -3.92 -5.18
CA ASN A 179 -9.95 -3.15 -3.96
C ASN A 179 -11.23 -2.82 -3.18
N ILE A 180 -12.34 -2.59 -3.86
CA ILE A 180 -13.60 -2.20 -3.22
C ILE A 180 -14.47 -3.42 -2.96
N GLU A 181 -14.87 -4.16 -4.00
CA GLU A 181 -15.73 -5.34 -3.85
C GLU A 181 -15.03 -6.45 -3.09
N GLY A 182 -13.71 -6.66 -3.33
CA GLY A 182 -12.91 -7.61 -2.57
C GLY A 182 -12.89 -7.27 -1.07
N THR A 183 -12.73 -5.99 -0.72
CA THR A 183 -12.80 -5.53 0.68
C THR A 183 -14.20 -5.72 1.26
N GLN A 184 -15.28 -5.47 0.49
CA GLN A 184 -16.64 -5.74 0.96
C GLN A 184 -16.83 -7.22 1.32
N LYS A 185 -16.36 -8.14 0.47
CA LYS A 185 -16.45 -9.58 0.74
C LYS A 185 -15.70 -9.98 2.02
N MET A 186 -14.54 -9.36 2.31
CA MET A 186 -13.83 -9.59 3.57
C MET A 186 -14.58 -9.03 4.77
N ILE A 187 -15.20 -7.86 4.66
CA ILE A 187 -16.07 -7.29 5.70
C ILE A 187 -17.24 -8.24 5.98
N ASP A 188 -17.89 -8.74 4.94
CA ASP A 188 -19.06 -9.62 5.08
C ASP A 188 -18.67 -10.97 5.69
N LEU A 189 -17.53 -11.54 5.30
CA LEU A 189 -16.98 -12.74 5.92
C LEU A 189 -16.74 -12.51 7.42
N CYS A 190 -15.99 -11.48 7.79
CA CYS A 190 -15.67 -11.19 9.19
C CYS A 190 -16.93 -10.96 10.04
N LYS A 191 -17.93 -10.27 9.50
CA LYS A 191 -19.24 -10.10 10.17
C LYS A 191 -19.99 -11.40 10.33
N SER A 192 -19.96 -12.29 9.33
CA SER A 192 -20.72 -13.54 9.34
C SER A 192 -20.25 -14.52 10.43
N ILE A 193 -18.99 -14.48 10.79
CA ILE A 193 -18.35 -15.36 11.78
C ILE A 193 -17.81 -14.60 13.01
N ASN A 194 -18.07 -13.30 13.09
CA ASN A 194 -17.72 -12.42 14.21
C ASN A 194 -16.24 -12.45 14.60
N ILE A 195 -15.35 -12.27 13.62
CA ILE A 195 -13.89 -12.22 13.82
C ILE A 195 -13.32 -10.86 13.38
N PRO A 196 -12.16 -10.43 13.91
CA PRO A 196 -11.55 -9.16 13.57
C PRO A 196 -10.97 -9.13 12.15
N LEU A 197 -11.08 -7.95 11.52
CA LEU A 197 -10.48 -7.61 10.23
C LEU A 197 -9.29 -6.68 10.41
N TYR A 198 -8.12 -7.09 9.98
CA TYR A 198 -6.94 -6.25 9.84
C TYR A 198 -6.78 -5.85 8.37
N TYR A 199 -7.20 -4.62 8.05
CA TYR A 199 -7.23 -4.12 6.68
C TYR A 199 -5.97 -3.33 6.35
N ILE A 200 -5.29 -3.74 5.27
CA ILE A 200 -4.11 -3.02 4.75
C ILE A 200 -4.55 -1.92 3.80
N SER A 201 -4.44 -0.68 4.23
CA SER A 201 -4.64 0.55 3.47
C SER A 201 -3.29 1.13 3.02
N THR A 202 -3.25 2.40 2.65
CA THR A 202 -2.04 3.10 2.19
C THR A 202 -2.03 4.54 2.70
N MET A 203 -0.84 5.13 2.89
CA MET A 203 -0.72 6.56 3.19
C MET A 203 -1.20 7.46 2.05
N THR A 204 -1.19 6.96 0.80
CA THR A 204 -1.67 7.75 -0.35
C THR A 204 -3.14 8.17 -0.28
N VAL A 205 -3.93 7.64 0.68
CA VAL A 205 -5.29 8.14 0.98
C VAL A 205 -5.28 9.55 1.56
N SER A 206 -4.15 10.03 2.08
CA SER A 206 -3.96 11.42 2.51
C SER A 206 -4.11 12.41 1.36
N GLY A 207 -3.83 11.97 0.11
CA GLY A 207 -3.76 12.83 -1.07
C GLY A 207 -2.52 13.72 -1.08
N ASN A 208 -2.26 14.37 -2.22
CA ASN A 208 -1.13 15.28 -2.38
C ASN A 208 -1.53 16.75 -2.21
N TYR A 209 -2.79 17.07 -2.51
CA TYR A 209 -3.30 18.45 -2.56
C TYR A 209 -4.63 18.55 -1.84
N LEU A 210 -4.94 19.77 -1.39
CA LEU A 210 -6.26 20.11 -0.86
C LEU A 210 -7.15 20.64 -1.99
N LEU A 211 -8.44 20.34 -1.92
CA LEU A 211 -9.45 20.87 -2.84
C LEU A 211 -9.60 22.40 -2.75
N GLU A 212 -9.32 22.98 -1.58
CA GLU A 212 -9.35 24.42 -1.35
C GLU A 212 -7.94 25.00 -1.40
N GLN A 213 -7.66 25.86 -2.38
CA GLN A 213 -6.33 26.43 -2.64
C GLN A 213 -5.81 27.41 -1.58
N ASN A 214 -6.64 27.83 -0.61
CA ASN A 214 -6.31 28.85 0.39
C ASN A 214 -5.87 28.28 1.75
N LEU A 215 -5.68 26.96 1.87
CA LEU A 215 -5.21 26.34 3.12
C LEU A 215 -3.69 26.20 3.06
N GLU A 216 -2.99 26.80 4.03
CA GLU A 216 -1.53 26.80 4.06
C GLU A 216 -0.96 25.40 4.28
N TYR A 217 -1.40 24.68 5.29
CA TYR A 217 -0.99 23.32 5.59
C TYR A 217 -2.07 22.59 6.39
N THR A 218 -2.22 21.29 6.17
CA THR A 218 -3.02 20.45 7.05
C THR A 218 -2.22 19.21 7.44
N THR A 219 -2.55 18.64 8.61
CA THR A 219 -1.94 17.41 9.09
C THR A 219 -2.91 16.27 8.93
N PHE A 220 -2.42 15.17 8.33
CA PHE A 220 -3.12 13.90 8.20
C PHE A 220 -2.50 12.90 9.17
N ASN A 221 -3.17 12.62 10.27
CA ASN A 221 -2.74 11.69 11.30
C ASN A 221 -3.72 10.52 11.45
N GLU A 222 -3.48 9.64 12.42
CA GLU A 222 -4.30 8.44 12.62
C GLU A 222 -5.77 8.72 13.00
N LYS A 223 -6.08 9.96 13.40
CA LYS A 223 -7.45 10.42 13.69
C LYS A 223 -8.12 11.07 12.49
N SER A 224 -7.44 11.18 11.36
CA SER A 224 -7.92 11.80 10.15
C SER A 224 -8.45 10.75 9.18
N PHE A 225 -9.57 11.03 8.52
CA PHE A 225 -10.03 10.31 7.34
C PHE A 225 -10.21 11.27 6.16
N TYR A 226 -10.89 12.39 6.38
CA TYR A 226 -11.13 13.41 5.37
C TYR A 226 -10.66 14.77 5.85
N VAL A 227 -9.67 15.35 5.17
CA VAL A 227 -9.10 16.66 5.42
C VAL A 227 -9.27 17.60 4.23
N LYS A 228 -10.26 17.31 3.35
CA LYS A 228 -10.52 17.97 2.06
C LYS A 228 -9.42 17.71 1.02
N GLN A 229 -8.73 16.57 1.11
CA GLN A 229 -7.73 16.16 0.14
C GLN A 229 -8.35 15.82 -1.21
N ASP A 230 -7.61 16.11 -2.28
CA ASP A 230 -7.95 15.68 -3.63
C ASP A 230 -7.40 14.27 -3.88
N PHE A 231 -8.27 13.39 -4.33
CA PHE A 231 -7.96 11.99 -4.69
C PHE A 231 -8.41 11.65 -6.12
N SER A 232 -8.78 12.67 -6.92
CA SER A 232 -9.35 12.48 -8.26
C SER A 232 -8.31 11.99 -9.28
N GLU A 233 -7.05 12.37 -9.12
CA GLU A 233 -5.99 12.10 -10.10
C GLU A 233 -5.43 10.67 -10.02
N ASN A 234 -5.51 10.00 -8.86
CA ASN A 234 -4.92 8.69 -8.67
C ASN A 234 -5.99 7.62 -8.43
N VAL A 235 -6.18 6.75 -9.43
CA VAL A 235 -7.16 5.66 -9.41
C VAL A 235 -6.95 4.71 -8.23
N TYR A 236 -5.70 4.39 -7.91
CA TYR A 236 -5.35 3.54 -6.77
C TYR A 236 -5.76 4.19 -5.45
N SER A 237 -5.30 5.43 -5.19
CA SER A 237 -5.62 6.16 -3.95
C SER A 237 -7.13 6.31 -3.77
N ARG A 238 -7.86 6.63 -4.85
CA ARG A 238 -9.32 6.74 -4.84
C ARG A 238 -10.00 5.43 -4.47
N SER A 239 -9.56 4.31 -5.06
CA SER A 239 -10.13 2.99 -4.74
C SER A 239 -9.84 2.56 -3.30
N LYS A 240 -8.63 2.85 -2.79
CA LYS A 240 -8.24 2.55 -1.41
C LYS A 240 -8.98 3.43 -0.39
N LEU A 241 -9.15 4.73 -0.67
CA LEU A 241 -9.94 5.63 0.18
C LEU A 241 -11.39 5.15 0.28
N PHE A 242 -11.98 4.71 -0.86
CA PHE A 242 -13.33 4.18 -0.86
C PHE A 242 -13.42 2.90 -0.03
N ALA A 243 -12.53 1.94 -0.24
CA ALA A 243 -12.49 0.70 0.53
C ALA A 243 -12.31 0.97 2.03
N GLU A 244 -11.42 1.90 2.40
CA GLU A 244 -11.25 2.33 3.79
C GLU A 244 -12.52 2.93 4.38
N SER A 245 -13.26 3.73 3.60
CA SER A 245 -14.55 4.28 4.02
C SER A 245 -15.56 3.20 4.38
N MET A 246 -15.55 2.08 3.65
CA MET A 246 -16.43 0.94 3.93
C MET A 246 -16.03 0.21 5.22
N VAL A 247 -14.73 0.09 5.48
CA VAL A 247 -14.23 -0.47 6.75
C VAL A 247 -14.64 0.42 7.92
N LEU A 248 -14.50 1.74 7.81
CA LEU A 248 -14.96 2.70 8.85
C LEU A 248 -16.46 2.63 9.09
N GLU A 249 -17.27 2.51 8.01
CA GLU A 249 -18.71 2.29 8.16
C GLU A 249 -19.03 0.95 8.83
N ALA A 250 -18.24 -0.08 8.55
CA ALA A 250 -18.41 -1.38 9.20
C ALA A 250 -18.04 -1.34 10.69
N ILE A 251 -16.98 -0.60 11.05
CA ILE A 251 -16.60 -0.35 12.45
C ILE A 251 -17.73 0.39 13.19
N SER A 252 -18.29 1.45 12.59
CA SER A 252 -19.41 2.19 13.20
C SER A 252 -20.68 1.33 13.41
N LYS A 253 -20.77 0.18 12.75
CA LYS A 253 -21.83 -0.81 12.86
C LYS A 253 -21.44 -2.04 13.67
N GLY A 254 -20.31 -1.99 14.40
CA GLY A 254 -19.86 -3.01 15.34
C GLY A 254 -18.92 -4.08 14.77
N LEU A 255 -18.38 -3.92 13.56
CA LEU A 255 -17.27 -4.76 13.10
C LEU A 255 -16.02 -4.42 13.89
N ASN A 256 -15.37 -5.41 14.50
CA ASN A 256 -14.04 -5.24 15.05
C ASN A 256 -13.02 -5.19 13.90
N ALA A 257 -12.42 -4.04 13.63
CA ALA A 257 -11.43 -3.92 12.56
C ALA A 257 -10.35 -2.88 12.87
N THR A 258 -9.14 -3.15 12.37
CA THR A 258 -7.99 -2.25 12.44
C THR A 258 -7.54 -1.90 11.03
N ILE A 259 -7.23 -0.62 10.79
CA ILE A 259 -6.76 -0.11 9.51
C ILE A 259 -5.27 0.19 9.62
N PHE A 260 -4.47 -0.37 8.71
CA PHE A 260 -3.05 -0.06 8.58
C PHE A 260 -2.81 0.72 7.30
N ARG A 261 -2.47 1.99 7.40
CA ARG A 261 -2.06 2.83 6.27
C ARG A 261 -0.56 2.69 6.09
N ILE A 262 -0.17 2.00 5.03
CA ILE A 262 1.24 1.68 4.75
C ILE A 262 1.85 2.82 3.93
N GLY A 263 3.05 3.24 4.32
CA GLY A 263 3.84 4.21 3.57
C GLY A 263 4.57 3.62 2.37
N ASP A 264 5.59 4.32 1.88
CA ASP A 264 6.36 3.93 0.71
C ASP A 264 7.32 2.78 1.05
N LEU A 265 6.85 1.54 0.77
CA LEU A 265 7.64 0.35 1.05
C LEU A 265 8.94 0.35 0.25
N SER A 266 10.03 0.09 0.93
CA SER A 266 11.37 0.03 0.36
C SER A 266 12.03 -1.34 0.58
N SER A 267 13.26 -1.49 0.10
CA SER A 267 14.08 -2.69 0.28
C SER A 267 14.14 -3.11 1.74
N ARG A 268 14.31 -4.40 1.96
CA ARG A 268 14.58 -4.95 3.29
C ARG A 268 15.76 -4.24 3.92
N TYR A 269 15.66 -3.92 5.19
CA TYR A 269 16.75 -3.30 5.94
C TYR A 269 17.96 -4.23 6.11
N ASP A 270 17.70 -5.52 6.29
CA ASP A 270 18.73 -6.51 6.59
C ASP A 270 19.72 -6.71 5.42
N ASP A 271 19.22 -6.85 4.18
CA ASP A 271 20.02 -7.25 3.02
C ASP A 271 19.81 -6.39 1.76
N GLY A 272 18.90 -5.42 1.79
CA GLY A 272 18.61 -4.56 0.64
C GLY A 272 17.73 -5.20 -0.43
N HIS A 273 17.24 -6.43 -0.24
CA HIS A 273 16.43 -7.15 -1.21
C HIS A 273 15.09 -6.44 -1.46
N PHE A 274 14.70 -6.35 -2.73
CA PHE A 274 13.44 -5.72 -3.14
C PHE A 274 12.63 -6.64 -4.06
N GLN A 275 11.46 -6.19 -4.50
CA GLN A 275 10.61 -6.99 -5.38
C GLN A 275 11.15 -7.09 -6.81
N SER A 276 10.82 -8.20 -7.48
CA SER A 276 11.31 -8.49 -8.84
C SER A 276 10.85 -7.51 -9.93
N ASN A 277 9.72 -6.82 -9.72
CA ASN A 277 9.17 -5.81 -10.63
C ASN A 277 9.58 -4.37 -10.25
N ILE A 278 10.84 -4.18 -9.88
CA ILE A 278 11.41 -2.89 -9.45
C ILE A 278 11.13 -1.74 -10.45
N ASN A 279 11.02 -2.05 -11.77
CA ASN A 279 10.71 -1.06 -12.82
C ASN A 279 9.35 -0.38 -12.66
N GLU A 280 8.41 -1.01 -11.93
CA GLU A 280 7.06 -0.46 -11.71
C GLU A 280 6.98 0.42 -10.45
N TYR A 281 8.11 0.64 -9.75
CA TYR A 281 8.10 1.34 -8.47
C TYR A 281 8.68 2.75 -8.59
N ALA A 282 7.83 3.76 -8.31
CA ALA A 282 8.11 5.15 -8.61
C ALA A 282 9.41 5.68 -7.97
N ILE A 283 9.65 5.40 -6.67
CA ILE A 283 10.83 5.92 -5.98
C ILE A 283 12.15 5.34 -6.54
N TYR A 284 12.16 4.05 -6.93
CA TYR A 284 13.33 3.42 -7.54
C TYR A 284 13.55 3.91 -8.97
N SER A 285 12.47 4.07 -9.74
CA SER A 285 12.56 4.64 -11.09
C SER A 285 13.05 6.08 -11.06
N ARG A 286 12.61 6.88 -10.07
CA ARG A 286 13.10 8.24 -9.84
C ARG A 286 14.59 8.22 -9.49
N LEU A 287 15.00 7.38 -8.53
CA LEU A 287 16.41 7.26 -8.15
C LEU A 287 17.29 6.85 -9.35
N LYS A 288 16.86 5.85 -10.14
CA LYS A 288 17.53 5.46 -11.38
C LYS A 288 17.69 6.64 -12.33
N SER A 289 16.61 7.39 -12.58
CA SER A 289 16.68 8.55 -13.48
C SER A 289 17.69 9.60 -13.00
N LEU A 290 17.71 9.94 -11.73
CA LEU A 290 18.65 10.90 -11.16
C LEU A 290 20.11 10.42 -11.28
N LEU A 291 20.36 9.12 -11.07
CA LEU A 291 21.68 8.51 -11.23
C LEU A 291 22.13 8.51 -12.70
N GLU A 292 21.25 8.15 -13.64
CA GLU A 292 21.56 8.11 -15.07
C GLU A 292 21.74 9.50 -15.71
N ILE A 293 21.01 10.50 -15.21
CA ILE A 293 21.18 11.92 -15.62
C ILE A 293 22.42 12.52 -14.95
N ALA A 294 22.85 11.95 -13.82
CA ALA A 294 23.93 12.43 -12.96
C ALA A 294 23.74 13.89 -12.49
N ALA A 295 22.49 14.31 -12.30
CA ALA A 295 22.14 15.65 -11.84
C ALA A 295 20.87 15.64 -10.99
N VAL A 296 20.80 16.56 -10.03
CA VAL A 296 19.59 16.89 -9.25
C VAL A 296 19.42 18.41 -9.19
N PRO A 297 18.19 18.94 -9.19
CA PRO A 297 17.96 20.37 -9.02
C PRO A 297 18.19 20.77 -7.55
N ASP A 298 18.71 21.97 -7.34
CA ASP A 298 18.96 22.56 -6.01
C ASP A 298 17.69 22.71 -5.17
N SER A 299 16.55 22.94 -5.82
CA SER A 299 15.23 23.16 -5.20
C SER A 299 14.73 21.96 -4.38
N ILE A 300 15.14 20.72 -4.67
CA ILE A 300 14.68 19.53 -3.94
C ILE A 300 15.61 19.03 -2.84
N LEU A 301 16.77 19.67 -2.64
CA LEU A 301 17.80 19.16 -1.71
C LEU A 301 17.29 18.95 -0.27
N ASN A 302 16.38 19.80 0.16
CA ASN A 302 15.82 19.75 1.51
C ASN A 302 14.52 18.93 1.60
N ASN A 303 14.05 18.33 0.50
CA ASN A 303 12.86 17.50 0.52
C ASN A 303 13.16 16.20 1.28
N ASN A 304 12.26 15.86 2.18
CA ASN A 304 12.28 14.58 2.87
C ASN A 304 11.82 13.46 1.94
N LEU A 305 12.52 12.36 1.99
CA LEU A 305 12.22 11.14 1.27
C LEU A 305 11.88 10.05 2.28
N GLU A 306 10.71 9.47 2.12
CA GLU A 306 10.27 8.34 2.91
C GLU A 306 10.80 7.04 2.29
N PHE A 307 11.40 6.20 3.14
CA PHE A 307 11.72 4.80 2.83
C PHE A 307 11.28 3.96 4.02
N THR A 308 10.29 3.13 3.81
CA THR A 308 9.80 2.21 4.83
C THR A 308 10.25 0.79 4.52
N PRO A 309 11.31 0.27 5.18
CA PRO A 309 11.80 -1.09 4.94
C PRO A 309 10.69 -2.11 5.19
N VAL A 310 10.45 -2.99 4.20
CA VAL A 310 9.30 -3.91 4.21
C VAL A 310 9.35 -4.92 5.36
N ASP A 311 10.53 -5.35 5.77
CA ASP A 311 10.75 -6.23 6.92
C ASP A 311 10.39 -5.54 8.24
N PHE A 312 10.70 -4.26 8.41
CA PHE A 312 10.25 -3.47 9.56
C PHE A 312 8.75 -3.17 9.52
N ALA A 313 8.20 -2.86 8.34
CA ALA A 313 6.76 -2.64 8.18
C ALA A 313 5.95 -3.89 8.56
N SER A 314 6.34 -5.07 8.06
CA SER A 314 5.67 -6.34 8.40
C SER A 314 5.80 -6.69 9.88
N LYS A 315 6.97 -6.47 10.48
CA LYS A 315 7.21 -6.67 11.91
C LYS A 315 6.37 -5.73 12.78
N ALA A 316 6.31 -4.44 12.44
CA ALA A 316 5.46 -3.47 13.12
C ALA A 316 3.99 -3.89 13.09
N LEU A 317 3.51 -4.26 11.90
CA LEU A 317 2.13 -4.69 11.67
C LEU A 317 1.78 -5.94 12.50
N VAL A 318 2.57 -7.01 12.40
CA VAL A 318 2.34 -8.26 13.14
C VAL A 318 2.41 -8.03 14.65
N LYS A 319 3.34 -7.20 15.12
CA LYS A 319 3.47 -6.84 16.53
C LYS A 319 2.22 -6.12 17.05
N ILE A 320 1.63 -5.21 16.26
CA ILE A 320 0.37 -4.55 16.60
C ILE A 320 -0.79 -5.56 16.62
N ILE A 321 -0.89 -6.45 15.65
CA ILE A 321 -1.94 -7.47 15.59
C ILE A 321 -1.98 -8.30 16.89
N TRP A 322 -0.81 -8.72 17.37
CA TRP A 322 -0.74 -9.53 18.60
C TRP A 322 -0.97 -8.75 19.90
N SER A 323 -0.84 -7.42 19.87
CA SER A 323 -1.02 -6.58 21.05
C SER A 323 -2.37 -5.88 21.12
N ASN A 324 -3.11 -5.83 20.02
CA ASN A 324 -4.30 -4.98 19.91
C ASN A 324 -5.57 -5.58 20.53
N ASN A 325 -5.59 -6.88 20.84
CA ASN A 325 -6.76 -7.57 21.39
C ASN A 325 -8.10 -7.20 20.72
N GLY A 326 -8.08 -6.90 19.42
CA GLY A 326 -9.25 -6.57 18.63
C GLY A 326 -9.83 -5.16 18.85
N LEU A 327 -9.07 -4.21 19.34
CA LEU A 327 -9.52 -2.82 19.47
C LEU A 327 -9.51 -2.13 18.11
N ASP A 328 -10.59 -1.42 17.80
CA ASP A 328 -10.72 -0.62 16.57
C ASP A 328 -9.70 0.52 16.55
N ARG A 329 -8.82 0.53 15.53
CA ARG A 329 -7.73 1.50 15.42
C ARG A 329 -7.35 1.79 13.99
N ILE A 330 -6.70 2.94 13.80
CA ILE A 330 -5.98 3.29 12.58
C ILE A 330 -4.51 3.46 12.94
N PHE A 331 -3.62 2.85 12.18
CA PHE A 331 -2.17 2.98 12.33
C PHE A 331 -1.54 3.45 11.04
N HIS A 332 -0.57 4.36 11.14
CA HIS A 332 0.27 4.83 10.04
C HIS A 332 1.61 4.10 10.08
N ILE A 333 1.75 3.08 9.24
CA ILE A 333 2.91 2.17 9.22
C ILE A 333 3.93 2.68 8.20
N TYR A 334 4.73 3.65 8.61
CA TYR A 334 5.86 4.13 7.84
C TYR A 334 7.01 4.56 8.76
N ASN A 335 8.23 4.56 8.21
CA ASN A 335 9.42 4.95 8.95
C ASN A 335 9.48 6.48 9.09
N PRO A 336 9.39 7.04 10.32
CA PRO A 336 9.47 8.49 10.52
C PRO A 336 10.90 9.05 10.33
N ASN A 337 11.93 8.17 10.29
CA ASN A 337 13.33 8.55 10.13
C ASN A 337 13.61 8.79 8.63
N MET A 338 13.03 9.87 8.11
CA MET A 338 13.18 10.25 6.69
C MET A 338 14.59 10.78 6.42
N VAL A 339 15.06 10.61 5.20
CA VAL A 339 16.32 11.20 4.72
C VAL A 339 16.03 12.35 3.78
N THR A 340 16.83 13.42 3.82
CA THR A 340 16.72 14.48 2.81
C THR A 340 17.39 14.04 1.51
N THR A 341 16.93 14.61 0.40
CA THR A 341 17.57 14.41 -0.91
C THR A 341 19.07 14.71 -0.85
N LYS A 342 19.47 15.72 -0.08
CA LYS A 342 20.89 16.08 0.13
C LYS A 342 21.68 14.94 0.79
N VAL A 343 21.12 14.29 1.82
CA VAL A 343 21.77 13.16 2.49
C VAL A 343 21.88 11.97 1.55
N LEU A 344 20.80 11.63 0.85
CA LEU A 344 20.80 10.55 -0.14
C LEU A 344 21.84 10.81 -1.24
N LEU A 345 21.91 12.03 -1.76
CA LEU A 345 22.90 12.44 -2.76
C LEU A 345 24.34 12.23 -2.26
N ASN A 346 24.62 12.59 -1.01
CA ASN A 346 25.94 12.35 -0.42
C ASN A 346 26.27 10.84 -0.37
N TYR A 347 25.30 10.01 -0.02
CA TYR A 347 25.49 8.55 -0.02
C TYR A 347 25.74 8.01 -1.43
N MET A 348 25.00 8.50 -2.44
CA MET A 348 25.22 8.10 -3.84
C MET A 348 26.62 8.51 -4.34
N ASN A 349 27.06 9.71 -3.99
CA ASN A 349 28.39 10.18 -4.37
C ASN A 349 29.53 9.39 -3.67
N LEU A 350 29.33 8.96 -2.40
CA LEU A 350 30.26 8.06 -1.73
C LEU A 350 30.32 6.66 -2.39
N LEU A 351 29.25 6.25 -3.06
CA LEU A 351 29.19 5.02 -3.86
C LEU A 351 29.75 5.20 -5.29
N GLY A 352 30.18 6.41 -5.66
CA GLY A 352 30.90 6.68 -6.93
C GLY A 352 30.04 7.23 -8.06
N TYR A 353 28.75 7.59 -7.84
CA TYR A 353 27.85 8.03 -8.90
C TYR A 353 28.08 9.47 -9.41
N ASN A 354 28.79 10.31 -8.65
CA ASN A 354 29.15 11.69 -9.05
C ASN A 354 27.96 12.56 -9.51
N VAL A 355 26.82 12.45 -8.83
CA VAL A 355 25.63 13.24 -9.14
C VAL A 355 25.84 14.70 -8.73
N LYS A 356 25.60 15.64 -9.65
CA LYS A 356 25.83 17.07 -9.45
C LYS A 356 24.55 17.78 -9.03
N VAL A 357 24.70 18.80 -8.21
CA VAL A 357 23.63 19.77 -7.94
C VAL A 357 23.70 20.88 -8.97
N ILE A 358 22.60 21.14 -9.67
CA ILE A 358 22.47 22.24 -10.65
C ILE A 358 21.25 23.08 -10.32
N SER A 359 21.14 24.27 -10.93
CA SER A 359 19.94 25.10 -10.74
C SER A 359 18.70 24.39 -11.27
N GLN A 360 17.53 24.72 -10.72
CA GLN A 360 16.26 24.18 -11.22
C GLN A 360 16.05 24.48 -12.70
N GLU A 361 16.44 25.67 -13.17
CA GLU A 361 16.33 26.06 -14.57
C GLU A 361 17.20 25.18 -15.46
N ASP A 362 18.48 24.98 -15.09
CA ASP A 362 19.41 24.13 -15.85
C ASP A 362 18.92 22.67 -15.86
N PHE A 363 18.34 22.17 -14.75
CA PHE A 363 17.79 20.83 -14.68
C PHE A 363 16.59 20.67 -15.63
N ILE A 364 15.66 21.63 -15.66
CA ILE A 364 14.51 21.62 -16.57
C ILE A 364 15.01 21.62 -18.03
N ASN A 365 16.00 22.47 -18.36
CA ASN A 365 16.56 22.51 -19.70
C ASN A 365 17.26 21.20 -20.08
N LEU A 366 17.98 20.58 -19.15
CA LEU A 366 18.60 19.28 -19.35
C LEU A 366 17.54 18.19 -19.63
N VAL A 367 16.49 18.11 -18.82
CA VAL A 367 15.41 17.12 -19.02
C VAL A 367 14.70 17.34 -20.36
N LYS A 368 14.42 18.59 -20.75
CA LYS A 368 13.87 18.93 -22.08
C LYS A 368 14.77 18.45 -23.21
N SER A 369 16.08 18.66 -23.10
CA SER A 369 17.03 18.20 -24.12
C SER A 369 17.07 16.68 -24.25
N LEU A 370 16.97 15.95 -23.12
CA LEU A 370 16.92 14.49 -23.10
C LEU A 370 15.58 13.94 -23.64
N SER A 371 14.48 14.69 -23.51
CA SER A 371 13.15 14.25 -23.97
C SER A 371 13.00 14.21 -25.49
N THR A 372 13.86 14.91 -26.23
CA THR A 372 13.82 14.95 -27.70
C THR A 372 14.57 13.79 -28.37
N ASP A 373 15.30 12.98 -27.60
CA ASP A 373 16.09 11.87 -28.09
C ASP A 373 15.50 10.55 -27.56
N GLU A 374 15.04 9.67 -28.46
CA GLU A 374 14.44 8.38 -28.11
C GLU A 374 15.32 7.50 -27.21
N ILE A 375 16.65 7.55 -27.39
CA ILE A 375 17.63 6.79 -26.59
C ILE A 375 17.68 7.33 -25.15
N ASN A 376 17.54 8.64 -24.98
CA ASN A 376 17.65 9.29 -23.68
C ASN A 376 16.30 9.41 -22.94
N GLN A 377 15.16 9.23 -23.63
CA GLN A 377 13.84 9.23 -22.97
C GLN A 377 13.73 8.20 -21.83
N SER A 378 14.38 7.06 -21.96
CA SER A 378 14.39 6.04 -20.90
C SER A 378 15.03 6.56 -19.59
N LYS A 379 16.02 7.46 -19.69
CA LYS A 379 16.73 8.03 -18.53
C LYS A 379 15.86 8.97 -17.69
N ILE A 380 14.86 9.60 -18.31
CA ILE A 380 13.98 10.56 -17.63
C ILE A 380 12.62 9.96 -17.24
N SER A 381 12.36 8.72 -17.59
CA SER A 381 11.05 8.08 -17.40
C SER A 381 10.58 8.08 -15.92
N GLY A 382 11.50 8.00 -14.98
CA GLY A 382 11.19 7.98 -13.55
C GLY A 382 10.87 9.35 -12.94
N ILE A 383 11.20 10.45 -13.65
CA ILE A 383 10.99 11.83 -13.17
C ILE A 383 10.00 12.62 -13.99
N ILE A 384 9.54 12.09 -15.14
CA ILE A 384 8.66 12.85 -16.04
C ILE A 384 7.34 13.25 -15.39
N ASN A 385 6.84 12.42 -14.46
CA ASN A 385 5.62 12.68 -13.72
C ASN A 385 5.79 13.70 -12.59
N ASP A 386 7.04 14.10 -12.28
CA ASP A 386 7.32 15.12 -11.28
C ASP A 386 7.14 16.55 -11.83
N PHE A 387 6.85 16.66 -13.12
CA PHE A 387 6.63 17.96 -13.78
C PHE A 387 5.14 18.25 -13.91
N THR A 388 4.74 19.47 -13.56
CA THR A 388 3.39 20.00 -13.83
C THR A 388 3.20 20.23 -15.34
N LYS A 389 1.94 20.47 -15.76
CA LYS A 389 1.61 20.89 -17.13
C LYS A 389 2.34 22.15 -17.58
N ASN A 390 2.83 22.98 -16.64
CA ASN A 390 3.57 24.21 -16.90
C ASN A 390 5.08 24.00 -16.87
N ASN A 391 5.58 22.77 -16.80
CA ASN A 391 6.99 22.38 -16.64
C ASN A 391 7.64 22.82 -15.32
N ASP A 392 6.86 23.14 -14.30
CA ASP A 392 7.36 23.33 -12.95
C ASP A 392 7.40 21.97 -12.24
N MET A 393 8.41 21.74 -11.40
CA MET A 393 8.44 20.51 -10.62
C MET A 393 7.50 20.61 -9.41
N ILE A 394 6.82 19.51 -9.10
CA ILE A 394 5.91 19.41 -7.94
C ILE A 394 6.77 19.14 -6.70
N TYR A 395 6.91 20.12 -5.80
CA TYR A 395 7.83 20.00 -4.65
C TYR A 395 7.17 20.09 -3.28
N ASN A 396 5.96 20.60 -3.19
CA ASN A 396 5.34 20.88 -1.89
C ASN A 396 4.09 20.04 -1.70
N HIS A 397 4.18 19.05 -0.82
CA HIS A 397 3.00 18.45 -0.24
C HIS A 397 2.37 19.45 0.75
N ILE A 398 1.15 19.90 0.48
CA ILE A 398 0.37 20.76 1.37
C ILE A 398 -0.14 19.95 2.57
N ILE A 399 -0.17 18.64 2.45
CA ILE A 399 -0.65 17.73 3.49
C ILE A 399 0.57 17.08 4.16
N LYS A 400 0.75 17.38 5.45
CA LYS A 400 1.79 16.79 6.27
C LYS A 400 1.26 15.49 6.88
N GLU A 401 1.88 14.39 6.57
CA GLU A 401 1.61 13.11 7.22
C GLU A 401 2.26 13.05 8.61
N ASP A 402 1.54 12.45 9.57
CA ASP A 402 2.02 12.26 10.94
C ASP A 402 1.66 10.85 11.42
N ASN A 403 2.63 10.15 12.03
CA ASN A 403 2.47 8.82 12.61
C ASN A 403 2.89 8.78 14.10
N SER A 404 2.82 9.90 14.77
CA SER A 404 3.28 10.03 16.16
C SER A 404 2.52 9.13 17.13
N ILE A 405 1.22 8.89 16.90
CA ILE A 405 0.40 7.96 17.69
C ILE A 405 0.87 6.52 17.47
N THR A 406 1.08 6.12 16.24
CA THR A 406 1.60 4.79 15.88
C THR A 406 2.99 4.56 16.46
N CYS A 407 3.90 5.54 16.32
CA CYS A 407 5.25 5.44 16.88
C CYS A 407 5.23 5.29 18.41
N LYS A 408 4.40 6.09 19.11
CA LYS A 408 4.25 5.96 20.56
C LYS A 408 3.73 4.58 20.95
N TYR A 409 2.76 4.07 20.22
CA TYR A 409 2.21 2.71 20.45
C TYR A 409 3.27 1.63 20.23
N LEU A 410 3.98 1.66 19.11
CA LEU A 410 5.04 0.70 18.78
C LEU A 410 6.20 0.75 19.78
N ASN A 411 6.60 1.96 20.21
CA ASN A 411 7.64 2.14 21.22
C ASN A 411 7.26 1.50 22.56
N SER A 412 5.99 1.58 22.96
CA SER A 412 5.48 0.91 24.18
C SER A 412 5.55 -0.63 24.08
N LEU A 413 5.57 -1.17 22.86
CA LEU A 413 5.76 -2.59 22.58
C LEU A 413 7.26 -2.96 22.38
N GLY A 414 8.19 -2.02 22.58
CA GLY A 414 9.61 -2.23 22.36
C GLY A 414 10.00 -2.34 20.89
N PHE A 415 9.23 -1.74 19.98
CA PHE A 415 9.58 -1.63 18.57
C PHE A 415 10.00 -0.20 18.25
N TYR A 416 11.13 -0.08 17.56
CA TYR A 416 11.68 1.20 17.10
C TYR A 416 12.00 1.11 15.61
N TRP A 417 11.63 2.15 14.85
CA TRP A 417 11.99 2.25 13.45
C TRP A 417 13.51 2.44 13.29
N PRO A 418 14.14 1.85 12.27
CA PRO A 418 15.56 1.97 12.04
C PRO A 418 15.92 3.35 11.48
N GLU A 419 17.13 3.81 11.78
CA GLU A 419 17.76 4.89 11.04
C GLU A 419 18.18 4.41 9.65
N LEU A 420 18.01 5.27 8.64
CA LEU A 420 18.37 4.98 7.26
C LEU A 420 19.77 5.55 6.97
N ASP A 421 20.78 4.78 7.30
CA ASP A 421 22.17 5.17 7.19
C ASP A 421 22.79 4.81 5.82
N PHE A 422 24.07 5.11 5.66
CA PHE A 422 24.83 4.78 4.44
C PHE A 422 24.83 3.28 4.13
N GLU A 423 24.94 2.40 5.15
CA GLU A 423 24.95 0.95 4.92
C GLU A 423 23.62 0.42 4.42
N TYR A 424 22.50 0.99 4.85
CA TYR A 424 21.18 0.67 4.27
C TYR A 424 21.14 1.02 2.78
N PHE A 425 21.50 2.25 2.39
CA PHE A 425 21.48 2.66 0.99
C PHE A 425 22.50 1.94 0.13
N LYS A 426 23.63 1.56 0.67
CA LYS A 426 24.63 0.73 -0.01
C LYS A 426 24.06 -0.66 -0.37
N LYS A 427 23.34 -1.31 0.55
CA LYS A 427 22.64 -2.58 0.27
C LYS A 427 21.55 -2.42 -0.80
N LEU A 428 20.73 -1.35 -0.71
CA LEU A 428 19.70 -1.03 -1.67
C LEU A 428 20.28 -0.83 -3.08
N ILE A 429 21.33 -0.02 -3.21
CA ILE A 429 22.01 0.23 -4.49
C ILE A 429 22.65 -1.05 -5.04
N LYS A 430 23.31 -1.83 -4.18
CA LYS A 430 23.89 -3.12 -4.57
C LYS A 430 22.83 -4.04 -5.16
N TYR A 431 21.67 -4.16 -4.54
CA TYR A 431 20.56 -4.94 -5.08
C TYR A 431 20.11 -4.41 -6.46
N MET A 432 19.96 -3.09 -6.63
CA MET A 432 19.61 -2.48 -7.92
C MET A 432 20.63 -2.82 -9.03
N GLN A 433 21.93 -2.91 -8.68
CA GLN A 433 23.00 -3.32 -9.60
C GLN A 433 22.93 -4.82 -9.91
N GLU A 434 22.76 -5.68 -8.89
CA GLU A 434 22.69 -7.14 -9.03
C GLU A 434 21.55 -7.61 -9.94
N VAL A 435 20.39 -6.91 -9.91
CA VAL A 435 19.26 -7.19 -10.80
C VAL A 435 19.36 -6.46 -12.15
N GLY A 436 20.46 -5.74 -12.41
CA GLY A 436 20.68 -5.02 -13.66
C GLY A 436 19.76 -3.80 -13.85
N PHE A 437 19.17 -3.29 -12.78
CA PHE A 437 18.27 -2.13 -12.85
C PHE A 437 19.02 -0.82 -13.05
N ILE A 438 20.18 -0.68 -12.42
CA ILE A 438 21.19 0.39 -12.63
C ILE A 438 22.55 -0.22 -12.95
N LYS A 439 23.47 0.64 -13.50
CA LYS A 439 24.84 0.24 -13.80
C LYS A 439 25.76 0.49 -12.63
#